data_175b613c68d8fbb9242eed046b1f83fe
#
_entry.id   175b613c68d8fbb9242eed046b1f83fe
#
_cell.length_a   1.000
_cell.length_b   1.000
_cell.length_c   1.000
_cell.angle_alpha   90.00
_cell.angle_beta   90.00
_cell.angle_gamma   90.00
#
_symmetry.space_group_name_H-M   'P 1'
#
loop_
_entity.id
_entity.type
_entity.pdbx_description
1 polymer ?
#
loop_
_entity_poly.entity_id
_entity_poly.type
_entity_poly.pdbx_seq_one_letter_code
_entity_poly.pdbx_strand_id
1 'polypeptide(L)'
;AIALSLVGSEMCIRDRDVDASRMDEEWAERPEVVMEYCMMDTHLPLDILDRLKSVARKEALASVSLTPVEMASNGTTSQWIDSLVIRLADRSDPPVAVPMTNQGPRKRDQIAGGYVHEVEAGVEPWVVVLDFKSMYPSIMISNNICSTTLVRDNTRDESFASSPVTDTRYVSKSERVGLVPQLLQDLMSKRDQYKHEMSSARAREDSAEEFLLDQLQYAVKILMNSFY
;
A
#
# COMPACT_ATOMS: atom_id res chain seq x y z
N ALA A 1 8.96 12.29 0.79
CA ALA A 1 9.89 13.43 0.65
C ALA A 1 10.83 13.56 1.85
N ILE A 2 10.31 13.50 3.09
CA ILE A 2 11.14 13.63 4.32
C ILE A 2 12.09 12.43 4.49
N ALA A 3 11.66 11.20 4.20
CA ALA A 3 12.49 10.02 4.29
C ALA A 3 13.63 10.01 3.25
N LEU A 4 13.36 10.47 2.02
CA LEU A 4 14.36 10.60 0.97
C LEU A 4 15.41 11.70 1.29
N SER A 5 15.03 12.78 1.95
CA SER A 5 15.95 13.84 2.34
C SER A 5 16.86 13.43 3.49
N LEU A 6 16.37 12.62 4.45
CA LEU A 6 17.18 12.08 5.55
C LEU A 6 18.19 11.03 5.06
N VAL A 7 17.78 10.13 4.18
CA VAL A 7 18.66 9.14 3.55
C VAL A 7 19.71 9.82 2.68
N GLY A 8 19.32 10.82 1.90
CA GLY A 8 20.26 11.58 1.06
C GLY A 8 21.28 12.39 1.85
N SER A 9 20.89 12.99 2.99
CA SER A 9 21.81 13.79 3.79
C SER A 9 22.82 12.95 4.57
N GLU A 10 22.44 11.80 5.09
CA GLU A 10 23.37 10.90 5.80
C GLU A 10 24.32 10.19 4.82
N MET A 11 23.86 9.80 3.63
CA MET A 11 24.75 9.29 2.57
C MET A 11 25.79 10.32 2.17
N CYS A 12 25.41 11.58 1.93
CA CYS A 12 26.34 12.64 1.57
C CYS A 12 27.33 13.03 2.67
N ILE A 13 27.03 12.80 3.95
CA ILE A 13 27.94 13.13 5.07
C ILE A 13 29.03 12.06 5.25
N ARG A 14 28.73 10.80 4.92
CA ARG A 14 29.67 9.68 5.07
C ARG A 14 30.48 9.36 3.83
N ASP A 15 30.11 9.89 2.66
CA ASP A 15 30.66 9.57 1.33
C ASP A 15 31.76 10.54 0.84
N ARG A 16 32.42 11.24 1.77
CA ARG A 16 33.31 12.36 1.36
C ARG A 16 34.79 12.01 1.18
N ASP A 17 35.21 10.83 1.55
CA ASP A 17 36.64 10.54 1.67
C ASP A 17 37.25 9.87 0.42
N VAL A 18 36.42 9.35 -0.49
CA VAL A 18 36.85 8.63 -1.71
C VAL A 18 36.13 9.19 -2.93
N ASP A 19 36.88 9.52 -3.99
CA ASP A 19 36.30 9.90 -5.27
C ASP A 19 35.95 8.66 -6.10
N ALA A 20 34.68 8.28 -6.14
CA ALA A 20 34.18 7.12 -6.86
C ALA A 20 34.48 7.15 -8.36
N SER A 21 34.71 8.33 -8.96
CA SER A 21 35.06 8.48 -10.37
C SER A 21 36.54 8.17 -10.67
N ARG A 22 37.37 8.12 -9.63
CA ARG A 22 38.82 7.88 -9.70
C ARG A 22 39.23 6.71 -8.79
N MET A 23 38.38 5.70 -8.69
CA MET A 23 38.58 4.58 -7.76
C MET A 23 39.89 3.83 -7.94
N ASP A 24 40.40 3.71 -9.16
CA ASP A 24 41.69 3.09 -9.50
C ASP A 24 42.88 3.90 -8.93
N GLU A 25 42.83 5.20 -8.99
CA GLU A 25 43.82 6.08 -8.40
C GLU A 25 43.76 6.07 -6.88
N GLU A 26 42.56 6.18 -6.32
CA GLU A 26 42.31 6.10 -4.88
C GLU A 26 42.83 4.77 -4.29
N TRP A 27 42.57 3.66 -5.01
CA TRP A 27 43.07 2.36 -4.59
C TRP A 27 44.58 2.28 -4.62
N ALA A 28 45.25 2.87 -5.62
CA ALA A 28 46.69 2.86 -5.74
C ALA A 28 47.38 3.75 -4.69
N GLU A 29 46.75 4.87 -4.33
CA GLU A 29 47.34 5.85 -3.42
C GLU A 29 46.95 5.59 -1.95
N ARG A 30 45.68 5.18 -1.68
CA ARG A 30 45.08 5.09 -0.34
C ARG A 30 44.22 3.84 -0.16
N PRO A 31 44.74 2.62 -0.34
CA PRO A 31 43.95 1.39 -0.31
C PRO A 31 43.19 1.17 1.02
N GLU A 32 43.75 1.62 2.14
CA GLU A 32 43.11 1.50 3.45
C GLU A 32 41.82 2.35 3.53
N VAL A 33 41.86 3.57 2.99
CA VAL A 33 40.70 4.47 2.94
C VAL A 33 39.59 3.88 2.04
N VAL A 34 40.00 3.29 0.90
CA VAL A 34 39.04 2.61 0.01
C VAL A 34 38.41 1.39 0.70
N MET A 35 39.17 0.63 1.48
CA MET A 35 38.61 -0.49 2.26
C MET A 35 37.63 -0.01 3.35
N GLU A 36 37.96 1.05 4.06
CA GLU A 36 37.03 1.63 5.04
C GLU A 36 35.76 2.15 4.39
N TYR A 37 35.86 2.79 3.22
CA TYR A 37 34.73 3.22 2.41
C TYR A 37 33.86 2.02 2.01
N CYS A 38 34.44 0.96 1.48
CA CYS A 38 33.68 -0.25 1.11
C CYS A 38 33.01 -0.91 2.32
N MET A 39 33.65 -0.93 3.47
CA MET A 39 33.03 -1.43 4.70
C MET A 39 31.84 -0.57 5.11
N MET A 40 31.96 0.74 5.04
CA MET A 40 30.87 1.66 5.33
C MET A 40 29.68 1.43 4.36
N ASP A 41 29.94 1.28 3.07
CA ASP A 41 28.93 1.00 2.05
C ASP A 41 28.19 -0.32 2.28
N THR A 42 28.83 -1.30 2.92
CA THR A 42 28.18 -2.57 3.28
C THR A 42 27.32 -2.46 4.54
N HIS A 43 27.72 -1.62 5.52
CA HIS A 43 26.97 -1.43 6.75
C HIS A 43 25.77 -0.48 6.57
N LEU A 44 25.93 0.57 5.79
CA LEU A 44 24.91 1.60 5.59
C LEU A 44 23.56 1.05 5.10
N PRO A 45 23.46 0.14 4.13
CA PRO A 45 22.20 -0.47 3.73
C PRO A 45 21.51 -1.23 4.88
N LEU A 46 22.26 -1.90 5.75
CA LEU A 46 21.70 -2.62 6.89
C LEU A 46 21.13 -1.63 7.92
N ASP A 47 21.85 -0.57 8.21
CA ASP A 47 21.38 0.50 9.11
C ASP A 47 20.10 1.17 8.56
N ILE A 48 20.05 1.42 7.24
CA ILE A 48 18.87 1.97 6.57
C ILE A 48 17.68 1.00 6.68
N LEU A 49 17.89 -0.29 6.41
CA LEU A 49 16.84 -1.30 6.51
C LEU A 49 16.29 -1.41 7.94
N ASP A 50 17.19 -1.36 8.94
CA ASP A 50 16.76 -1.39 10.34
C ASP A 50 16.03 -0.10 10.74
N ARG A 51 16.54 1.07 10.38
CA ARG A 51 15.92 2.37 10.70
C ARG A 51 14.53 2.52 10.05
N LEU A 52 14.37 2.05 8.82
CA LEU A 52 13.08 2.05 8.12
C LEU A 52 12.17 0.89 8.54
N LYS A 53 12.67 -0.03 9.37
CA LYS A 53 11.96 -1.25 9.75
C LYS A 53 11.46 -2.06 8.55
N SER A 54 12.24 -2.07 7.46
CA SER A 54 11.82 -2.61 6.17
C SER A 54 11.53 -4.11 6.22
N VAL A 55 12.32 -4.88 6.97
CA VAL A 55 12.13 -6.33 7.12
C VAL A 55 10.79 -6.61 7.83
N ALA A 56 10.57 -6.02 9.01
CA ALA A 56 9.35 -6.19 9.77
C ALA A 56 8.09 -5.77 8.97
N ARG A 57 8.19 -4.70 8.18
CA ARG A 57 7.10 -4.27 7.28
C ARG A 57 6.79 -5.30 6.20
N LYS A 58 7.82 -5.93 5.63
CA LYS A 58 7.64 -6.97 4.60
C LYS A 58 7.08 -8.26 5.19
N GLU A 59 7.51 -8.64 6.40
CA GLU A 59 6.94 -9.77 7.13
C GLU A 59 5.47 -9.54 7.48
N ALA A 60 5.13 -8.36 7.98
CA ALA A 60 3.74 -7.97 8.24
C ALA A 60 2.89 -7.99 6.95
N LEU A 61 3.44 -7.49 5.84
CA LEU A 61 2.76 -7.52 4.54
C LEU A 61 2.54 -8.94 4.05
N ALA A 62 3.54 -9.81 4.15
CA ALA A 62 3.45 -11.23 3.82
C ALA A 62 2.35 -11.93 4.62
N SER A 63 2.32 -11.67 5.93
CA SER A 63 1.31 -12.22 6.84
C SER A 63 -0.12 -11.78 6.48
N VAL A 64 -0.33 -10.49 6.20
CA VAL A 64 -1.66 -9.96 5.89
C VAL A 64 -2.12 -10.33 4.47
N SER A 65 -1.20 -10.32 3.49
CA SER A 65 -1.51 -10.68 2.09
C SER A 65 -1.57 -12.20 1.85
N LEU A 66 -1.18 -13.00 2.86
CA LEU A 66 -1.08 -14.46 2.77
C LEU A 66 -0.16 -14.92 1.63
N THR A 67 0.97 -14.23 1.47
CA THR A 67 2.01 -14.53 0.48
C THR A 67 3.34 -14.86 1.15
N PRO A 68 4.24 -15.60 0.48
CA PRO A 68 5.61 -15.77 0.97
C PRO A 68 6.32 -14.42 1.14
N VAL A 69 7.26 -14.31 2.10
CA VAL A 69 8.03 -13.08 2.36
C VAL A 69 8.79 -12.60 1.11
N GLU A 70 9.31 -13.54 0.32
CA GLU A 70 9.96 -13.25 -0.95
C GLU A 70 9.02 -12.52 -1.92
N MET A 71 7.77 -12.97 -2.05
CA MET A 71 6.75 -12.31 -2.87
C MET A 71 6.33 -10.97 -2.30
N ALA A 72 6.26 -10.83 -0.98
CA ALA A 72 5.99 -9.55 -0.32
C ALA A 72 7.15 -8.55 -0.52
N SER A 73 8.38 -9.03 -0.70
CA SER A 73 9.58 -8.20 -0.91
C SER A 73 9.79 -7.79 -2.36
N ASN A 74 9.69 -8.75 -3.28
CA ASN A 74 10.08 -8.58 -4.69
C ASN A 74 8.87 -8.57 -5.64
N GLY A 75 7.70 -8.98 -5.16
CA GLY A 75 6.48 -9.03 -5.96
C GLY A 75 5.84 -7.67 -6.17
N THR A 76 4.86 -7.66 -7.06
CA THR A 76 4.05 -6.48 -7.35
C THR A 76 2.83 -6.39 -6.41
N THR A 77 2.28 -5.18 -6.25
CA THR A 77 1.06 -4.96 -5.49
C THR A 77 -0.12 -5.80 -6.01
N SER A 78 -0.19 -6.02 -7.32
CA SER A 78 -1.22 -6.87 -7.95
C SER A 78 -1.16 -8.31 -7.43
N GLN A 79 0.05 -8.87 -7.25
CA GLN A 79 0.19 -10.24 -6.76
C GLN A 79 -0.30 -10.42 -5.32
N TRP A 80 -0.14 -9.40 -4.47
CA TRP A 80 -0.66 -9.44 -3.10
C TRP A 80 -2.19 -9.40 -3.09
N ILE A 81 -2.78 -8.55 -3.95
CA ILE A 81 -4.23 -8.45 -4.12
C ILE A 81 -4.79 -9.75 -4.69
N ASP A 82 -4.16 -10.29 -5.73
CA ASP A 82 -4.58 -11.54 -6.36
C ASP A 82 -4.62 -12.69 -5.36
N SER A 83 -3.61 -12.81 -4.49
CA SER A 83 -3.57 -13.82 -3.43
C SER A 83 -4.83 -13.75 -2.54
N LEU A 84 -5.23 -12.55 -2.13
CA LEU A 84 -6.40 -12.36 -1.27
C LEU A 84 -7.71 -12.60 -2.02
N VAL A 85 -7.84 -12.03 -3.24
CA VAL A 85 -9.06 -12.15 -4.03
C VAL A 85 -9.32 -13.58 -4.47
N ILE A 86 -8.30 -14.31 -4.93
CA ILE A 86 -8.41 -15.72 -5.33
C ILE A 86 -8.84 -16.57 -4.15
N ARG A 87 -8.24 -16.39 -2.97
CA ARG A 87 -8.60 -17.15 -1.77
C ARG A 87 -10.01 -16.87 -1.28
N LEU A 88 -10.46 -15.61 -1.37
CA LEU A 88 -11.83 -15.27 -1.02
C LEU A 88 -12.81 -15.86 -2.02
N ALA A 89 -12.52 -15.79 -3.32
CA ALA A 89 -13.35 -16.33 -4.38
C ALA A 89 -13.50 -17.88 -4.31
N ASP A 90 -12.39 -18.55 -4.00
CA ASP A 90 -12.37 -20.01 -3.82
C ASP A 90 -13.20 -20.47 -2.60
N ARG A 91 -13.18 -19.67 -1.53
CA ARG A 91 -13.93 -19.95 -0.29
C ARG A 91 -15.38 -19.48 -0.30
N SER A 92 -15.78 -18.76 -1.33
CA SER A 92 -17.19 -18.31 -1.49
C SER A 92 -18.09 -19.52 -1.77
N ASP A 93 -19.34 -19.46 -1.33
CA ASP A 93 -20.34 -20.49 -1.62
C ASP A 93 -21.51 -19.89 -2.42
N PRO A 94 -21.66 -20.25 -3.69
CA PRO A 94 -20.74 -21.07 -4.52
C PRO A 94 -19.43 -20.34 -4.84
N PRO A 95 -18.34 -21.07 -5.18
CA PRO A 95 -17.09 -20.46 -5.60
C PRO A 95 -17.26 -19.53 -6.79
N VAL A 96 -16.55 -18.39 -6.76
CA VAL A 96 -16.68 -17.33 -7.76
C VAL A 96 -15.45 -17.30 -8.67
N ALA A 97 -15.67 -17.29 -9.98
CA ALA A 97 -14.58 -17.11 -10.93
C ALA A 97 -14.03 -15.68 -10.88
N VAL A 98 -12.71 -15.55 -10.80
CA VAL A 98 -12.01 -14.26 -10.91
C VAL A 98 -11.30 -14.14 -12.24
N PRO A 99 -11.26 -12.94 -12.85
CA PRO A 99 -10.56 -12.75 -14.12
C PRO A 99 -9.05 -12.95 -13.92
N MET A 100 -8.39 -13.57 -14.89
CA MET A 100 -6.94 -13.69 -14.91
C MET A 100 -6.29 -12.31 -15.13
N THR A 101 -5.25 -12.01 -14.35
CA THR A 101 -4.58 -10.71 -14.35
C THR A 101 -3.59 -10.51 -15.49
N ASN A 102 -3.03 -11.59 -16.07
CA ASN A 102 -2.01 -11.54 -17.12
C ASN A 102 -2.58 -11.62 -18.54
N GLN A 103 -3.24 -10.57 -18.98
CA GLN A 103 -3.78 -10.51 -20.35
C GLN A 103 -2.96 -9.62 -21.32
N GLY A 104 -1.66 -9.50 -21.11
CA GLY A 104 -0.77 -8.72 -21.98
C GLY A 104 -0.88 -7.20 -21.80
N PRO A 105 -0.13 -6.41 -22.59
CA PRO A 105 -0.14 -4.96 -22.50
C PRO A 105 -1.49 -4.40 -22.95
N ARG A 106 -2.26 -3.86 -22.01
CA ARG A 106 -3.48 -3.10 -22.33
C ARG A 106 -3.09 -1.66 -22.64
N LYS A 107 -3.57 -1.11 -23.75
CA LYS A 107 -3.65 0.35 -23.93
C LYS A 107 -4.50 0.88 -22.78
N ARG A 108 -3.90 1.59 -21.86
CA ARG A 108 -4.64 2.32 -20.83
C ARG A 108 -4.92 3.71 -21.39
N ASP A 109 -6.18 4.05 -21.55
CA ASP A 109 -6.57 5.43 -21.78
C ASP A 109 -6.19 6.25 -20.55
N GLN A 110 -5.71 7.46 -20.78
CA GLN A 110 -5.31 8.35 -19.69
C GLN A 110 -6.58 8.78 -18.94
N ILE A 111 -6.68 8.36 -17.67
CA ILE A 111 -7.80 8.76 -16.82
C ILE A 111 -7.54 10.20 -16.36
N ALA A 112 -8.52 11.08 -16.56
CA ALA A 112 -8.46 12.43 -16.03
C ALA A 112 -8.35 12.38 -14.49
N GLY A 113 -7.41 13.13 -13.94
CA GLY A 113 -7.25 13.25 -12.49
C GLY A 113 -8.43 13.96 -11.83
N GLY A 114 -8.48 13.89 -10.50
CA GLY A 114 -9.47 14.65 -9.73
C GLY A 114 -9.26 16.17 -9.87
N TYR A 115 -10.33 16.93 -9.68
CA TYR A 115 -10.25 18.39 -9.62
C TYR A 115 -9.39 18.82 -8.41
N VAL A 116 -8.44 19.70 -8.66
CA VAL A 116 -7.65 20.36 -7.63
C VAL A 116 -8.07 21.82 -7.55
N HIS A 117 -8.61 22.22 -6.40
CA HIS A 117 -9.00 23.61 -6.20
C HIS A 117 -7.77 24.49 -6.07
N GLU A 118 -7.77 25.62 -6.77
CA GLU A 118 -6.73 26.64 -6.60
C GLU A 118 -6.93 27.33 -5.24
N VAL A 119 -5.85 27.36 -4.45
CA VAL A 119 -5.87 27.93 -3.11
C VAL A 119 -5.41 29.39 -3.19
N GLU A 120 -6.22 30.30 -2.66
CA GLU A 120 -5.79 31.68 -2.44
C GLU A 120 -4.78 31.70 -1.27
N ALA A 121 -3.57 32.18 -1.55
CA ALA A 121 -2.54 32.26 -0.53
C ALA A 121 -2.87 33.35 0.49
N GLY A 122 -2.91 33.00 1.77
CA GLY A 122 -3.25 33.94 2.85
C GLY A 122 -3.01 33.33 4.22
N VAL A 123 -3.28 34.14 5.25
CA VAL A 123 -3.29 33.69 6.65
C VAL A 123 -4.72 33.73 7.15
N GLU A 124 -5.29 32.56 7.37
CA GLU A 124 -6.67 32.44 7.86
C GLU A 124 -6.67 32.24 9.38
N PRO A 125 -7.51 32.98 10.13
CA PRO A 125 -7.54 32.93 11.59
C PRO A 125 -8.15 31.62 12.15
N TRP A 126 -9.02 30.97 11.39
CA TRP A 126 -9.72 29.76 11.78
C TRP A 126 -9.78 28.79 10.62
N VAL A 127 -9.09 27.65 10.74
CA VAL A 127 -9.05 26.60 9.71
C VAL A 127 -9.54 25.29 10.31
N VAL A 128 -10.52 24.67 9.64
CA VAL A 128 -10.99 23.31 9.97
C VAL A 128 -10.59 22.39 8.83
N VAL A 129 -9.82 21.35 9.15
CA VAL A 129 -9.39 20.34 8.20
C VAL A 129 -10.27 19.10 8.35
N LEU A 130 -10.97 18.74 7.28
CA LEU A 130 -11.80 17.53 7.21
C LEU A 130 -11.20 16.59 6.15
N ASP A 131 -11.13 15.29 6.50
CA ASP A 131 -10.66 14.24 5.60
C ASP A 131 -11.59 13.04 5.64
N PHE A 132 -11.80 12.40 4.49
CA PHE A 132 -12.60 11.18 4.41
C PHE A 132 -11.79 9.97 4.88
N LYS A 133 -12.29 9.27 5.89
CA LYS A 133 -11.68 8.00 6.31
C LYS A 133 -11.72 6.99 5.16
N SER A 134 -10.56 6.64 4.61
CA SER A 134 -10.42 5.63 3.54
C SER A 134 -11.39 5.87 2.36
N MET A 135 -11.34 7.06 1.76
CA MET A 135 -12.31 7.52 0.75
C MET A 135 -12.58 6.49 -0.36
N TYR A 136 -11.56 6.02 -1.06
CA TYR A 136 -11.75 5.05 -2.15
C TYR A 136 -12.33 3.71 -1.70
N PRO A 137 -11.79 3.03 -0.67
CA PRO A 137 -12.42 1.85 -0.09
C PRO A 137 -13.87 2.08 0.29
N SER A 138 -14.20 3.21 0.92
CA SER A 138 -15.57 3.54 1.31
C SER A 138 -16.50 3.69 0.12
N ILE A 139 -16.07 4.33 -0.96
CA ILE A 139 -16.83 4.45 -2.21
C ILE A 139 -17.06 3.07 -2.83
N MET A 140 -16.02 2.24 -2.92
CA MET A 140 -16.13 0.89 -3.48
C MET A 140 -17.06 0.01 -2.67
N ILE A 141 -16.98 0.08 -1.35
CA ILE A 141 -17.91 -0.63 -0.45
C ILE A 141 -19.32 -0.09 -0.61
N SER A 142 -19.53 1.23 -0.55
CA SER A 142 -20.88 1.82 -0.58
C SER A 142 -21.63 1.52 -1.87
N ASN A 143 -20.95 1.57 -2.99
CA ASN A 143 -21.54 1.36 -4.32
C ASN A 143 -21.34 -0.07 -4.84
N ASN A 144 -20.84 -0.99 -4.03
CA ASN A 144 -20.62 -2.40 -4.38
C ASN A 144 -19.78 -2.58 -5.67
N ILE A 145 -18.74 -1.76 -5.82
CA ILE A 145 -17.89 -1.73 -7.04
C ILE A 145 -17.00 -2.96 -7.11
N CYS A 146 -17.31 -3.88 -8.01
CA CYS A 146 -16.55 -5.10 -8.23
C CYS A 146 -16.81 -5.67 -9.63
N SER A 147 -15.87 -6.42 -10.17
CA SER A 147 -16.06 -7.17 -11.42
C SER A 147 -17.17 -8.22 -11.31
N THR A 148 -17.39 -8.75 -10.10
CA THR A 148 -18.43 -9.76 -9.84
C THR A 148 -19.84 -9.17 -9.69
N THR A 149 -19.96 -7.87 -9.51
CA THR A 149 -21.23 -7.14 -9.37
C THR A 149 -21.51 -6.22 -10.55
N LEU A 150 -20.59 -6.16 -11.52
CA LEU A 150 -20.75 -5.35 -12.72
C LEU A 150 -21.92 -5.88 -13.56
N VAL A 151 -22.89 -5.00 -13.84
CA VAL A 151 -24.02 -5.28 -14.73
C VAL A 151 -23.59 -5.10 -16.17
N ARG A 152 -23.68 -6.16 -16.98
CA ARG A 152 -23.27 -6.17 -18.39
C ARG A 152 -24.41 -5.97 -19.35
N ASP A 153 -25.63 -6.15 -18.89
CA ASP A 153 -26.84 -6.05 -19.70
C ASP A 153 -27.47 -4.65 -19.59
N ASN A 154 -28.12 -4.19 -20.66
CA ASN A 154 -28.81 -2.90 -20.72
C ASN A 154 -30.16 -2.88 -19.94
N THR A 155 -30.41 -3.80 -19.04
CA THR A 155 -31.61 -3.78 -18.21
C THR A 155 -31.57 -2.57 -17.27
N ARG A 156 -32.56 -1.68 -17.44
CA ARG A 156 -32.77 -0.53 -16.56
C ARG A 156 -33.55 -0.99 -15.32
N ASP A 157 -32.85 -1.42 -14.30
CA ASP A 157 -33.43 -1.67 -12.98
C ASP A 157 -32.94 -0.58 -12.02
N GLU A 158 -33.84 0.11 -11.35
CA GLU A 158 -33.55 1.20 -10.42
C GLU A 158 -32.81 0.72 -9.14
N SER A 159 -32.77 -0.60 -8.92
CA SER A 159 -32.05 -1.20 -7.80
C SER A 159 -30.52 -1.17 -7.94
N PHE A 160 -29.98 -0.78 -9.09
CA PHE A 160 -28.56 -0.78 -9.35
C PHE A 160 -27.89 0.54 -8.98
N ALA A 161 -26.75 0.47 -8.25
CA ALA A 161 -25.90 1.63 -8.07
C ALA A 161 -25.26 2.01 -9.42
N SER A 162 -25.46 3.24 -9.87
CA SER A 162 -24.90 3.76 -11.13
C SER A 162 -23.77 4.74 -10.87
N SER A 163 -22.75 4.72 -11.74
CA SER A 163 -21.72 5.75 -11.75
C SER A 163 -22.30 7.06 -12.27
N PRO A 164 -22.04 8.20 -11.63
CA PRO A 164 -22.52 9.50 -12.09
C PRO A 164 -21.79 10.00 -13.37
N VAL A 165 -20.68 9.38 -13.74
CA VAL A 165 -19.81 9.81 -14.86
C VAL A 165 -19.89 8.85 -16.04
N THR A 166 -20.15 7.57 -15.77
CA THR A 166 -20.26 6.52 -16.78
C THR A 166 -21.57 5.76 -16.58
N ASP A 167 -22.13 5.16 -17.64
CA ASP A 167 -23.31 4.30 -17.53
C ASP A 167 -23.02 2.95 -16.84
N THR A 168 -21.90 2.84 -16.14
CA THR A 168 -21.50 1.63 -15.43
C THR A 168 -22.40 1.42 -14.22
N ARG A 169 -22.96 0.23 -14.09
CA ARG A 169 -23.89 -0.14 -13.01
C ARG A 169 -23.40 -1.37 -12.27
N TYR A 170 -23.72 -1.42 -10.98
CA TYR A 170 -23.36 -2.50 -10.09
C TYR A 170 -24.60 -3.03 -9.37
N VAL A 171 -24.67 -4.33 -9.19
CA VAL A 171 -25.75 -5.01 -8.45
C VAL A 171 -25.80 -4.51 -7.01
N SER A 172 -27.02 -4.36 -6.47
CA SER A 172 -27.21 -3.94 -5.09
C SER A 172 -26.59 -4.94 -4.09
N LYS A 173 -26.11 -4.42 -2.95
CA LYS A 173 -25.61 -5.27 -1.85
C LYS A 173 -26.66 -6.20 -1.25
N SER A 174 -27.95 -5.83 -1.33
CA SER A 174 -29.05 -6.67 -0.86
C SER A 174 -29.23 -7.92 -1.70
N GLU A 175 -28.82 -7.87 -2.97
CA GLU A 175 -28.86 -9.01 -3.87
C GLU A 175 -27.56 -9.86 -3.77
N ARG A 176 -26.43 -9.21 -3.87
CA ARG A 176 -25.12 -9.87 -3.79
C ARG A 176 -24.01 -8.88 -3.41
N VAL A 177 -23.21 -9.23 -2.41
CA VAL A 177 -22.01 -8.45 -2.05
C VAL A 177 -20.87 -8.84 -2.98
N GLY A 178 -20.18 -7.83 -3.55
CA GLY A 178 -19.01 -8.05 -4.37
C GLY A 178 -17.79 -8.52 -3.58
N LEU A 179 -16.92 -9.33 -4.21
CA LEU A 179 -15.70 -9.83 -3.55
C LEU A 179 -14.79 -8.71 -3.06
N VAL A 180 -14.57 -7.69 -3.89
CA VAL A 180 -13.68 -6.57 -3.51
C VAL A 180 -14.28 -5.74 -2.37
N PRO A 181 -15.56 -5.30 -2.41
CA PRO A 181 -16.22 -4.67 -1.26
C PRO A 181 -16.15 -5.48 0.03
N GLN A 182 -16.37 -6.78 -0.04
CA GLN A 182 -16.27 -7.67 1.12
C GLN A 182 -14.86 -7.68 1.67
N LEU A 183 -13.85 -7.91 0.82
CA LEU A 183 -12.45 -7.93 1.23
C LEU A 183 -11.98 -6.60 1.82
N LEU A 184 -12.39 -5.47 1.22
CA LEU A 184 -12.08 -4.14 1.73
C LEU A 184 -12.72 -3.90 3.11
N GLN A 185 -13.95 -4.37 3.31
CA GLN A 185 -14.63 -4.26 4.60
C GLN A 185 -13.92 -5.08 5.69
N ASP A 186 -13.50 -6.30 5.35
CA ASP A 186 -12.75 -7.18 6.25
C ASP A 186 -11.38 -6.57 6.61
N LEU A 187 -10.68 -6.01 5.61
CA LEU A 187 -9.41 -5.32 5.83
C LEU A 187 -9.57 -4.05 6.69
N MET A 188 -10.63 -3.26 6.46
CA MET A 188 -10.92 -2.09 7.30
C MET A 188 -11.16 -2.49 8.76
N SER A 189 -12.00 -3.51 8.98
CA SER A 189 -12.31 -4.04 10.31
C SER A 189 -11.04 -4.57 11.00
N LYS A 190 -10.23 -5.32 10.27
CA LYS A 190 -8.96 -5.86 10.78
C LYS A 190 -7.98 -4.74 11.15
N ARG A 191 -7.92 -3.68 10.35
CA ARG A 191 -7.08 -2.51 10.66
C ARG A 191 -7.55 -1.79 11.92
N ASP A 192 -8.84 -1.58 12.07
CA ASP A 192 -9.40 -0.94 13.27
C ASP A 192 -9.14 -1.82 14.51
N GLN A 193 -9.23 -3.15 14.39
CA GLN A 193 -8.87 -4.09 15.44
C GLN A 193 -7.39 -3.95 15.83
N TYR A 194 -6.46 -4.00 14.89
CA TYR A 194 -5.03 -3.83 15.18
C TYR A 194 -4.71 -2.50 15.85
N LYS A 195 -5.38 -1.41 15.47
CA LYS A 195 -5.23 -0.11 16.13
C LYS A 195 -5.74 -0.11 17.57
N HIS A 196 -6.83 -0.80 17.83
CA HIS A 196 -7.37 -0.94 19.19
C HIS A 196 -6.44 -1.77 20.08
N GLU A 197 -5.96 -2.91 19.57
CA GLU A 197 -5.00 -3.77 20.25
C GLU A 197 -3.67 -3.05 20.49
N MET A 198 -3.17 -2.27 19.52
CA MET A 198 -2.00 -1.42 19.66
C MET A 198 -2.14 -0.39 20.78
N SER A 199 -3.31 0.25 20.90
CA SER A 199 -3.59 1.18 22.00
C SER A 199 -3.58 0.46 23.36
N SER A 200 -4.05 -0.78 23.41
CA SER A 200 -4.05 -1.62 24.60
C SER A 200 -2.63 -2.09 24.97
N ALA A 201 -1.81 -2.47 23.98
CA ALA A 201 -0.40 -2.82 24.18
C ALA A 201 0.39 -1.63 24.72
N ARG A 202 0.18 -0.43 24.16
CA ARG A 202 0.76 0.82 24.67
C ARG A 202 0.39 1.10 26.12
N ALA A 203 -0.87 0.88 26.51
CA ALA A 203 -1.33 1.07 27.89
C ALA A 203 -0.68 0.08 28.87
N ARG A 204 -0.24 -1.09 28.39
CA ARG A 204 0.49 -2.10 29.18
C ARG A 204 2.02 -1.92 29.11
N GLU A 205 2.50 -0.92 28.39
CA GLU A 205 3.93 -0.67 28.12
C GLU A 205 4.61 -1.85 27.39
N ASP A 206 3.85 -2.64 26.62
CA ASP A 206 4.39 -3.72 25.80
C ASP A 206 4.82 -3.15 24.44
N SER A 207 6.05 -2.68 24.39
CA SER A 207 6.63 -2.05 23.20
C SER A 207 6.82 -3.03 22.03
N ALA A 208 7.00 -4.32 22.31
CA ALA A 208 7.19 -5.34 21.28
C ALA A 208 5.87 -5.63 20.56
N GLU A 209 4.79 -5.81 21.32
CA GLU A 209 3.45 -6.01 20.77
C GLU A 209 2.94 -4.75 20.05
N GLU A 210 3.16 -3.55 20.66
CA GLU A 210 2.81 -2.27 20.03
C GLU A 210 3.49 -2.13 18.66
N PHE A 211 4.79 -2.42 18.58
CA PHE A 211 5.53 -2.37 17.33
C PHE A 211 4.99 -3.35 16.28
N LEU A 212 4.74 -4.60 16.65
CA LEU A 212 4.18 -5.60 15.74
C LEU A 212 2.82 -5.18 15.17
N LEU A 213 1.93 -4.71 16.03
CA LEU A 213 0.59 -4.26 15.65
C LEU A 213 0.63 -3.01 14.76
N ASP A 214 1.61 -2.12 14.99
CA ASP A 214 1.83 -0.97 14.10
C ASP A 214 2.24 -1.43 12.69
N GLN A 215 3.14 -2.39 12.56
CA GLN A 215 3.52 -2.93 11.25
C GLN A 215 2.34 -3.62 10.55
N LEU A 216 1.54 -4.39 11.28
CA LEU A 216 0.36 -5.07 10.75
C LEU A 216 -0.72 -4.09 10.26
N GLN A 217 -1.07 -3.07 11.07
CA GLN A 217 -2.06 -2.07 10.64
C GLN A 217 -1.57 -1.25 9.44
N TYR A 218 -0.27 -1.02 9.35
CA TYR A 218 0.34 -0.33 8.23
C TYR A 218 0.32 -1.19 6.96
N ALA A 219 0.61 -2.48 7.06
CA ALA A 219 0.51 -3.44 5.96
C ALA A 219 -0.92 -3.52 5.39
N VAL A 220 -1.94 -3.58 6.27
CA VAL A 220 -3.34 -3.52 5.85
C VAL A 220 -3.66 -2.22 5.11
N LYS A 221 -3.13 -1.07 5.57
CA LYS A 221 -3.30 0.21 4.87
C LYS A 221 -2.72 0.16 3.45
N ILE A 222 -1.52 -0.40 3.29
CA ILE A 222 -0.89 -0.55 1.96
C ILE A 222 -1.76 -1.42 1.06
N LEU A 223 -2.22 -2.58 1.54
CA LEU A 223 -3.08 -3.47 0.77
C LEU A 223 -4.39 -2.79 0.35
N MET A 224 -5.07 -2.11 1.26
CA MET A 224 -6.31 -1.39 0.94
C MET A 224 -6.09 -0.33 -0.15
N ASN A 225 -4.96 0.38 -0.10
CA ASN A 225 -4.63 1.41 -1.10
C ASN A 225 -4.19 0.82 -2.45
N SER A 226 -3.93 -0.48 -2.51
CA SER A 226 -3.49 -1.16 -3.73
C SER A 226 -4.65 -1.66 -4.61
N PHE A 227 -5.91 -1.52 -4.15
CA PHE A 227 -7.11 -1.93 -4.91
C PHE A 227 -7.54 -0.94 -5.99
N TYR A 228 -6.99 0.28 -5.99
CA TYR A 228 -7.35 1.37 -6.92
C TYR A 228 -6.13 2.08 -7.49
#